data_6c3f0f879fc35d0d60b9d462b3ce240e
#
_entry.id   6c3f0f879fc35d0d60b9d462b3ce240e
#
_cell.length_a   1.000
_cell.length_b   1.000
_cell.length_c   1.000
_cell.angle_alpha   90.00
_cell.angle_beta   90.00
_cell.angle_gamma   90.00
#
_symmetry.space_group_name_H-M   'P 1'
#
loop_
_entity.id
_entity.type
_entity.pdbx_description
1 polymer ?
#
loop_
_entity_poly.entity_id
_entity_poly.type
_entity_poly.pdbx_seq_one_letter_code
_entity_poly.pdbx_strand_id
1 'polypeptide(L)'
;MTETTGTQAIDRAAALLVRVVEAAQPLSVGELAVRAGLPKSTTSRLVSALERQGLVQRLGERGRLTAGPVLLRYANRDVSSTLVELAAPSLRRLAD
;
A
#
# COMPACT_ATOMS: atom_id res chain seq x y z
N MET A 1 21.59 16.90 0.43
CA MET A 1 20.45 16.24 1.02
C MET A 1 19.14 16.81 0.60
N THR A 2 19.16 17.85 -0.19
CA THR A 2 17.91 18.43 -0.66
C THR A 2 17.14 17.45 -1.50
N GLU A 3 17.83 16.60 -2.24
CA GLU A 3 17.14 15.64 -3.09
C GLU A 3 16.36 14.63 -2.28
N THR A 4 16.69 14.44 -1.00
CA THR A 4 15.97 13.47 -0.20
C THR A 4 14.65 13.99 0.30
N THR A 5 14.42 15.31 0.26
CA THR A 5 13.18 15.88 0.81
C THR A 5 11.96 15.39 0.05
N GLY A 6 11.94 15.54 -1.28
CA GLY A 6 10.83 15.10 -2.08
C GLY A 6 10.75 13.59 -2.22
N THR A 7 11.87 12.96 -2.51
CA THR A 7 11.90 11.51 -2.67
C THR A 7 11.64 10.80 -1.35
N GLN A 8 12.03 11.41 -0.23
CA GLN A 8 11.78 10.80 1.06
C GLN A 8 10.29 10.68 1.34
N ALA A 9 9.52 11.72 1.01
CA ALA A 9 8.07 11.66 1.20
C ALA A 9 7.46 10.59 0.32
N ILE A 10 7.91 10.50 -0.93
CA ILE A 10 7.41 9.49 -1.85
C ILE A 10 7.78 8.10 -1.35
N ASP A 11 9.02 7.91 -0.94
CA ASP A 11 9.46 6.60 -0.43
C ASP A 11 8.68 6.19 0.79
N ARG A 12 8.43 7.13 1.69
CA ARG A 12 7.67 6.84 2.90
C ARG A 12 6.23 6.50 2.59
N ALA A 13 5.60 7.25 1.68
CA ALA A 13 4.22 6.96 1.29
C ALA A 13 4.12 5.60 0.62
N ALA A 14 5.05 5.29 -0.27
CA ALA A 14 5.05 3.99 -0.94
C ALA A 14 5.25 2.86 0.06
N ALA A 15 6.16 3.04 1.03
CA ALA A 15 6.39 2.02 2.05
C ALA A 15 5.15 1.80 2.91
N LEU A 16 4.44 2.88 3.24
CA LEU A 16 3.22 2.76 4.01
C LEU A 16 2.16 1.99 3.22
N LEU A 17 2.03 2.29 1.94
CA LEU A 17 1.08 1.59 1.09
C LEU A 17 1.38 0.10 1.05
N VAL A 18 2.63 -0.26 0.85
CA VAL A 18 3.01 -1.67 0.80
C VAL A 18 2.65 -2.36 2.11
N ARG A 19 2.93 -1.71 3.25
CA ARG A 19 2.61 -2.31 4.54
C ARG A 19 1.11 -2.53 4.72
N VAL A 20 0.29 -1.57 4.27
CA VAL A 20 -1.16 -1.70 4.36
C VAL A 20 -1.65 -2.84 3.49
N VAL A 21 -1.16 -2.90 2.26
CA VAL A 21 -1.62 -3.91 1.30
C VAL A 21 -1.20 -5.32 1.73
N GLU A 22 -0.01 -5.44 2.29
CA GLU A 22 0.52 -6.75 2.68
C GLU A 22 0.11 -7.19 4.07
N ALA A 23 -0.54 -6.31 4.83
CA ALA A 23 -0.93 -6.66 6.19
C ALA A 23 -2.01 -7.73 6.17
N ALA A 24 -1.87 -8.70 7.07
CA ALA A 24 -2.86 -9.78 7.19
C ALA A 24 -4.21 -9.23 7.64
N GLN A 25 -4.21 -8.13 8.37
CA GLN A 25 -5.44 -7.51 8.88
C GLN A 25 -5.33 -6.01 8.75
N PRO A 26 -6.46 -5.31 8.66
CA PRO A 26 -6.42 -3.85 8.58
C PRO A 26 -5.69 -3.24 9.77
N LEU A 27 -4.92 -2.20 9.51
CA LEU A 27 -4.06 -1.56 10.51
C LEU A 27 -4.63 -0.21 10.91
N SER A 28 -4.49 0.15 12.19
CA SER A 28 -4.74 1.52 12.59
C SER A 28 -3.58 2.40 12.15
N VAL A 29 -3.82 3.72 12.08
CA VAL A 29 -2.73 4.64 11.75
C VAL A 29 -1.60 4.52 12.77
N GLY A 30 -1.95 4.36 14.05
CA GLY A 30 -0.93 4.21 15.09
C GLY A 30 -0.09 2.98 14.90
N GLU A 31 -0.73 1.84 14.60
CA GLU A 31 0.00 0.61 14.34
C GLU A 31 0.92 0.76 13.14
N LEU A 32 0.41 1.37 12.10
CA LEU A 32 1.20 1.59 10.89
C LEU A 32 2.40 2.48 11.18
N ALA A 33 2.20 3.53 11.95
CA ALA A 33 3.29 4.44 12.32
C ALA A 33 4.39 3.71 13.06
N VAL A 34 4.01 2.86 14.02
CA VAL A 34 4.99 2.10 14.78
C VAL A 34 5.77 1.17 13.85
N ARG A 35 5.09 0.45 12.99
CA ARG A 35 5.74 -0.48 12.08
C ARG A 35 6.66 0.21 11.10
N ALA A 36 6.30 1.43 10.69
CA ALA A 36 7.11 2.17 9.74
C ALA A 36 8.20 2.99 10.41
N GLY A 37 8.18 3.09 11.74
CA GLY A 37 9.16 3.89 12.44
C GLY A 37 9.00 5.39 12.20
N LEU A 38 7.76 5.84 12.01
CA LEU A 38 7.46 7.24 11.71
C LEU A 38 6.57 7.84 12.79
N PRO A 39 6.64 9.16 12.99
CA PRO A 39 5.69 9.82 13.88
C PRO A 39 4.27 9.60 13.38
N LYS A 40 3.32 9.52 14.31
CA LYS A 40 1.94 9.29 13.94
C LYS A 40 1.39 10.43 13.07
N SER A 41 1.78 11.67 13.37
CA SER A 41 1.31 12.81 12.59
C SER A 41 1.79 12.73 11.14
N THR A 42 3.04 12.36 10.93
CA THR A 42 3.58 12.18 9.58
C THR A 42 2.84 11.06 8.86
N THR A 43 2.67 9.94 9.55
CA THR A 43 1.97 8.78 8.98
C THR A 43 0.55 9.16 8.60
N SER A 44 -0.15 9.87 9.46
CA SER A 44 -1.52 10.27 9.20
C SER A 44 -1.63 11.15 7.95
N ARG A 45 -0.67 12.07 7.78
CA ARG A 45 -0.68 12.96 6.61
C ARG A 45 -0.43 12.20 5.33
N LEU A 46 0.52 11.27 5.36
CA LEU A 46 0.82 10.46 4.17
C LEU A 46 -0.34 9.53 3.84
N VAL A 47 -0.94 8.93 4.87
CA VAL A 47 -2.11 8.08 4.68
C VAL A 47 -3.25 8.84 4.06
N SER A 48 -3.49 10.07 4.53
CA SER A 48 -4.55 10.89 3.95
C SER A 48 -4.32 11.17 2.48
N ALA A 49 -3.06 11.39 2.10
CA ALA A 49 -2.73 11.58 0.69
C ALA A 49 -2.99 10.31 -0.12
N LEU A 50 -2.61 9.16 0.42
CA LEU A 50 -2.87 7.88 -0.25
C LEU A 50 -4.38 7.64 -0.36
N GLU A 51 -5.12 8.00 0.67
CA GLU A 51 -6.58 7.83 0.67
C GLU A 51 -7.23 8.69 -0.40
N ARG A 52 -6.78 9.93 -0.55
CA ARG A 52 -7.32 10.79 -1.58
C ARG A 52 -7.13 10.24 -2.98
N GLN A 53 -6.07 9.48 -3.19
CA GLN A 53 -5.81 8.87 -4.48
C GLN A 53 -6.49 7.52 -4.65
N GLY A 54 -7.23 7.06 -3.63
CA GLY A 54 -7.92 5.79 -3.70
C GLY A 54 -7.02 4.59 -3.50
N LEU A 55 -5.81 4.80 -2.98
CA LEU A 55 -4.85 3.71 -2.80
C LEU A 55 -5.04 2.99 -1.47
N VAL A 56 -5.54 3.71 -0.47
CA VAL A 56 -5.94 3.09 0.80
C VAL A 56 -7.33 3.60 1.15
N GLN A 57 -8.01 2.87 2.02
CA GLN A 57 -9.30 3.31 2.54
C GLN A 57 -9.38 2.94 4.02
N ARG A 58 -10.26 3.68 4.72
CA ARG A 58 -10.48 3.45 6.13
C ARG A 58 -11.78 2.69 6.30
N LEU A 59 -11.74 1.64 7.09
CA LEU A 59 -12.90 0.79 7.32
C LEU A 59 -13.32 0.89 8.78
N GLY A 60 -14.63 0.85 8.98
CA GLY A 60 -15.21 0.80 10.31
C GLY A 60 -15.10 2.12 11.06
N GLU A 61 -15.60 2.12 12.28
CA GLU A 61 -15.60 3.33 13.09
C GLU A 61 -14.21 3.76 13.51
N ARG A 62 -13.30 2.80 13.62
CA ARG A 62 -11.94 3.10 14.03
C ARG A 62 -11.04 3.48 12.85
N GLY A 63 -11.57 3.44 11.64
CA GLY A 63 -10.84 3.85 10.48
C GLY A 63 -9.61 3.01 10.20
N ARG A 64 -9.71 1.71 10.32
CA ARG A 64 -8.59 0.83 10.05
C ARG A 64 -8.31 0.81 8.55
N LEU A 65 -7.04 0.74 8.22
CA LEU A 65 -6.57 0.95 6.86
C LEU A 65 -6.47 -0.36 6.11
N THR A 66 -6.93 -0.34 4.87
CA THR A 66 -6.81 -1.47 3.96
C THR A 66 -6.63 -0.92 2.55
N ALA A 67 -6.42 -1.82 1.58
CA ALA A 67 -6.28 -1.42 0.19
C ALA A 67 -7.50 -0.63 -0.26
N GLY A 68 -7.26 0.43 -1.02
CA GLY A 68 -8.32 1.32 -1.46
C GLY A 68 -9.00 0.86 -2.72
N PRO A 69 -10.06 1.58 -3.13
CA PRO A 69 -10.86 1.17 -4.27
C PRO A 69 -10.09 1.09 -5.58
N VAL A 70 -9.07 1.93 -5.77
CA VAL A 70 -8.29 1.87 -7.01
C VAL A 70 -7.58 0.52 -7.10
N LEU A 71 -6.97 0.08 -6.01
CA LEU A 71 -6.25 -1.19 -6.03
C LEU A 71 -7.20 -2.37 -6.12
N LEU A 72 -8.33 -2.30 -5.42
CA LEU A 72 -9.31 -3.37 -5.47
C LEU A 72 -9.92 -3.52 -6.86
N ARG A 73 -10.15 -2.41 -7.53
CA ARG A 73 -10.67 -2.43 -8.89
C ARG A 73 -9.73 -3.18 -9.83
N TYR A 74 -8.43 -2.96 -9.68
CA TYR A 74 -7.47 -3.65 -10.54
C TYR A 74 -7.23 -5.08 -10.11
N ALA A 75 -7.39 -5.37 -8.83
CA ALA A 75 -7.26 -6.74 -8.35
C ALA A 75 -8.35 -7.65 -8.92
N ASN A 76 -9.51 -7.07 -9.27
CA ASN A 76 -10.62 -7.83 -9.84
C ASN A 76 -10.53 -7.99 -11.35
N ARG A 77 -9.49 -7.44 -11.97
CA ARG A 77 -9.29 -7.60 -13.40
C ARG A 77 -8.49 -8.87 -13.64
N ASP A 78 -8.43 -9.27 -14.92
CA ASP A 78 -7.70 -10.47 -15.27
C ASP A 78 -6.20 -10.16 -15.28
N VAL A 79 -5.70 -9.70 -14.13
CA VAL A 79 -4.30 -9.33 -13.99
C VAL A 79 -3.42 -10.56 -14.01
N SER A 80 -3.91 -11.67 -13.46
CA SER A 80 -3.12 -12.89 -13.41
C SER A 80 -2.80 -13.39 -14.80
N SER A 81 -3.74 -13.29 -15.75
CA SER A 81 -3.46 -13.66 -17.13
C SER A 81 -2.36 -12.82 -17.73
N THR A 82 -2.43 -11.50 -17.49
CA THR A 82 -1.41 -10.60 -18.01
C THR A 82 -0.04 -10.93 -17.44
N LEU A 83 0.01 -11.19 -16.14
CA LEU A 83 1.27 -11.54 -15.48
C LEU A 83 1.81 -12.85 -16.00
N VAL A 84 0.95 -13.82 -16.28
CA VAL A 84 1.37 -15.08 -16.82
C VAL A 84 1.99 -14.90 -18.21
N GLU A 85 1.38 -14.05 -19.03
CA GLU A 85 1.94 -13.79 -20.34
C GLU A 85 3.30 -13.13 -20.29
N LEU A 86 3.47 -12.18 -19.37
CA LEU A 86 4.71 -11.42 -19.28
C LEU A 86 5.82 -12.17 -18.56
N ALA A 87 5.46 -12.98 -17.59
CA ALA A 87 6.43 -13.66 -16.73
C ALA A 87 6.17 -15.16 -16.64
N ALA A 88 5.56 -15.73 -17.67
CA ALA A 88 5.15 -17.11 -17.64
C ALA A 88 6.25 -18.10 -17.22
N PRO A 89 7.46 -18.00 -17.75
CA PRO A 89 8.48 -18.98 -17.35
C PRO A 89 8.76 -18.97 -15.86
N SER A 90 8.85 -17.77 -15.27
CA SER A 90 9.10 -17.67 -13.84
C SER A 90 7.93 -18.18 -13.03
N LEU A 91 6.72 -17.79 -13.43
CA LEU A 91 5.52 -18.20 -12.70
C LEU A 91 5.31 -19.70 -12.78
N ARG A 92 5.57 -20.28 -13.93
CA ARG A 92 5.43 -21.73 -14.06
C ARG A 92 6.39 -22.47 -13.14
N ARG A 93 7.61 -21.97 -13.04
CA ARG A 93 8.58 -22.61 -12.15
C ARG A 93 8.13 -22.48 -10.68
N LEU A 94 7.53 -21.37 -10.35
CA LEU A 94 7.03 -21.19 -8.99
C LEU A 94 5.82 -22.07 -8.71
N ALA A 95 4.98 -22.27 -9.74
CA ALA A 95 3.80 -23.10 -9.59
C ALA A 95 4.17 -24.58 -9.50
N ASP A 96 5.24 -24.96 -10.16
CA ASP A 96 5.69 -26.33 -10.14
C ASP A 96 6.39 -26.67 -8.83
#